data_1be3c9d132632d2646f96c87b9d8d50c
#
_entry.id   1be3c9d132632d2646f96c87b9d8d50c
#
_cell.length_a   1.000
_cell.length_b   1.000
_cell.length_c   1.000
_cell.angle_alpha   90.00
_cell.angle_beta   90.00
_cell.angle_gamma   90.00
#
_symmetry.space_group_name_H-M   'P 1'
#
loop_
_entity.id
_entity.type
_entity.pdbx_description
1 polymer ?
#
loop_
_entity_poly.entity_id
_entity_poly.type
_entity_poly.pdbx_seq_one_letter_code
_entity_poly.pdbx_strand_id
1 'polypeptide(L)'
;MNPTHGSPLTATQKRLVRESFDSMQEYETSVVVLFYGRLFEIAPETRALFKIDIREQSRKLMDTLRTTVDSLDHFTELSPVLEELGRKHLAYGVQDYHYEKLRSALLWAIGQALGLEFDRDTRAAWDELLSAISSIMLNGAAQPRPVCRD
;
A
#
# COMPACT_ATOMS: atom_id res chain seq x y z
N MET A 1 -20.62 2.58 17.32
CA MET A 1 -20.08 2.38 17.25
C MET A 1 -19.19 1.79 17.03
N ASN A 2 -18.58 1.25 17.01
CA ASN A 2 -17.71 0.90 16.87
C ASN A 2 -17.13 0.32 16.19
N PRO A 3 -16.96 0.44 16.18
CA PRO A 3 -16.34 0.20 15.16
C PRO A 3 -15.41 -0.78 15.14
N THR A 4 -15.02 -1.03 14.37
CA THR A 4 -14.23 -2.09 13.98
C THR A 4 -12.79 -1.82 14.30
N HIS A 5 -12.52 -1.40 15.54
CA HIS A 5 -11.15 -1.24 16.02
C HIS A 5 -10.27 -0.41 15.10
N GLY A 6 -10.83 0.69 14.60
CA GLY A 6 -10.05 1.59 13.78
C GLY A 6 -9.82 1.14 12.36
N SER A 7 -10.38 0.02 11.96
CA SER A 7 -10.25 -0.42 10.58
C SER A 7 -11.01 0.52 9.64
N PRO A 8 -10.40 0.92 8.53
CA PRO A 8 -11.08 1.76 7.55
C PRO A 8 -12.09 0.99 6.72
N LEU A 9 -12.13 -0.33 6.83
CA LEU A 9 -12.95 -1.17 5.96
C LEU A 9 -14.11 -1.78 6.71
N THR A 10 -15.23 -1.93 5.99
CA THR A 10 -16.36 -2.69 6.50
C THR A 10 -16.00 -4.18 6.46
N ALA A 11 -16.83 -5.01 7.11
CA ALA A 11 -16.62 -6.45 7.09
C ALA A 11 -16.63 -6.99 5.66
N THR A 12 -17.56 -6.50 4.83
CA THR A 12 -17.63 -6.91 3.43
C THR A 12 -16.36 -6.52 2.68
N GLN A 13 -15.88 -5.30 2.91
CA GLN A 13 -14.67 -4.82 2.25
C GLN A 13 -13.46 -5.63 2.67
N LYS A 14 -13.35 -5.99 3.95
CA LYS A 14 -12.26 -6.85 4.40
C LYS A 14 -12.27 -8.18 3.67
N ARG A 15 -13.45 -8.77 3.50
CA ARG A 15 -13.57 -10.03 2.78
C ARG A 15 -13.12 -9.89 1.33
N LEU A 16 -13.56 -8.81 0.68
CA LEU A 16 -13.19 -8.59 -0.72
C LEU A 16 -11.69 -8.42 -0.88
N VAL A 17 -11.06 -7.67 0.04
CA VAL A 17 -9.61 -7.49 0.01
C VAL A 17 -8.91 -8.83 0.23
N ARG A 18 -9.34 -9.60 1.21
CA ARG A 18 -8.71 -10.89 1.51
C ARG A 18 -8.82 -11.86 0.35
N GLU A 19 -10.01 -11.99 -0.22
CA GLU A 19 -10.22 -12.91 -1.34
C GLU A 19 -9.42 -12.51 -2.55
N SER A 20 -9.41 -11.22 -2.89
CA SER A 20 -8.66 -10.77 -4.05
C SER A 20 -7.16 -10.84 -3.82
N PHE A 21 -6.71 -10.62 -2.59
CA PHE A 21 -5.29 -10.76 -2.29
C PHE A 21 -4.84 -12.21 -2.47
N ASP A 22 -5.69 -13.16 -2.03
CA ASP A 22 -5.38 -14.58 -2.25
C ASP A 22 -5.26 -14.88 -3.74
N SER A 23 -6.19 -14.36 -4.55
CA SER A 23 -6.12 -14.56 -6.00
C SER A 23 -4.86 -13.93 -6.59
N MET A 24 -4.43 -12.81 -6.04
CA MET A 24 -3.24 -12.13 -6.48
C MET A 24 -1.97 -12.94 -6.33
N GLN A 25 -1.95 -13.88 -5.38
CA GLN A 25 -0.74 -14.67 -5.12
C GLN A 25 -0.24 -15.39 -6.36
N GLU A 26 -1.16 -15.85 -7.20
CA GLU A 26 -0.79 -16.54 -8.43
C GLU A 26 -0.19 -15.60 -9.46
N TYR A 27 -0.44 -14.30 -9.32
CA TYR A 27 -0.01 -13.30 -10.29
C TYR A 27 0.94 -12.29 -9.68
N GLU A 28 1.59 -12.65 -8.58
CA GLU A 28 2.42 -11.72 -7.84
C GLU A 28 3.47 -11.05 -8.72
N THR A 29 4.18 -11.84 -9.54
CA THR A 29 5.20 -11.29 -10.43
C THR A 29 4.59 -10.31 -11.43
N SER A 30 3.43 -10.68 -12.00
CA SER A 30 2.76 -9.81 -12.97
C SER A 30 2.32 -8.50 -12.33
N VAL A 31 1.75 -8.57 -11.11
CA VAL A 31 1.31 -7.37 -10.41
C VAL A 31 2.48 -6.43 -10.19
N VAL A 32 3.61 -6.97 -9.74
CA VAL A 32 4.78 -6.15 -9.45
C VAL A 32 5.34 -5.50 -10.72
N VAL A 33 5.49 -6.27 -11.78
CA VAL A 33 6.00 -5.74 -13.05
C VAL A 33 5.08 -4.65 -13.58
N LEU A 34 3.77 -4.90 -13.55
CA LEU A 34 2.81 -3.92 -14.02
C LEU A 34 2.81 -2.67 -13.14
N PHE A 35 2.94 -2.84 -11.84
CA PHE A 35 2.98 -1.73 -10.90
C PHE A 35 4.15 -0.80 -11.20
N TYR A 36 5.36 -1.33 -11.26
CA TYR A 36 6.52 -0.47 -11.49
C TYR A 36 6.52 0.13 -12.88
N GLY A 37 6.10 -0.65 -13.89
CA GLY A 37 5.98 -0.11 -15.24
C GLY A 37 5.02 1.06 -15.29
N ARG A 38 3.86 0.91 -14.67
CA ARG A 38 2.87 1.98 -14.66
C ARG A 38 3.34 3.18 -13.85
N LEU A 39 3.96 2.93 -12.70
CA LEU A 39 4.45 4.00 -11.86
C LEU A 39 5.46 4.85 -12.59
N PHE A 40 6.42 4.21 -13.28
CA PHE A 40 7.45 4.95 -14.00
C PHE A 40 6.88 5.66 -15.23
N GLU A 41 5.74 5.21 -15.73
CA GLU A 41 5.06 5.87 -16.85
C GLU A 41 4.34 7.14 -16.39
N ILE A 42 3.61 7.06 -15.26
CA ILE A 42 2.82 8.20 -14.80
C ILE A 42 3.61 9.15 -13.89
N ALA A 43 4.72 8.68 -13.37
CA ALA A 43 5.58 9.51 -12.50
C ALA A 43 7.04 9.13 -12.77
N PRO A 44 7.57 9.53 -13.94
CA PRO A 44 8.92 9.10 -14.33
C PRO A 44 10.01 9.44 -13.34
N GLU A 45 9.82 10.53 -12.60
CA GLU A 45 10.81 10.96 -11.60
C GLU A 45 10.99 9.96 -10.49
N THR A 46 10.00 9.07 -10.26
CA THR A 46 10.10 8.08 -9.18
C THR A 46 11.15 7.03 -9.46
N ARG A 47 11.52 6.85 -10.73
CA ARG A 47 12.54 5.86 -11.07
C ARG A 47 13.84 6.13 -10.33
N ALA A 48 14.18 7.39 -10.16
CA ALA A 48 15.41 7.77 -9.47
C ALA A 48 15.35 7.47 -7.97
N LEU A 49 14.16 7.26 -7.43
CA LEU A 49 13.99 6.96 -6.02
C LEU A 49 14.32 5.50 -5.69
N PHE A 50 14.28 4.63 -6.70
CA PHE A 50 14.54 3.21 -6.50
C PHE A 50 16.00 2.92 -6.81
N LYS A 51 16.83 3.09 -5.79
CA LYS A 51 18.28 2.93 -5.93
C LYS A 51 18.75 1.53 -5.59
N ILE A 52 17.82 0.68 -5.13
CA ILE A 52 18.16 -0.68 -4.80
C ILE A 52 17.47 -1.61 -5.78
N ASP A 53 17.81 -2.90 -5.69
CA ASP A 53 17.28 -3.92 -6.57
C ASP A 53 15.74 -3.91 -6.55
N ILE A 54 15.14 -3.79 -7.74
CA ILE A 54 13.70 -3.80 -7.90
C ILE A 54 13.09 -5.09 -7.33
N ARG A 55 13.81 -6.21 -7.44
CA ARG A 55 13.30 -7.46 -6.92
C ARG A 55 13.18 -7.42 -5.39
N GLU A 56 14.12 -6.80 -4.74
CA GLU A 56 14.05 -6.65 -3.29
C GLU A 56 12.94 -5.71 -2.88
N GLN A 57 12.78 -4.60 -3.61
CA GLN A 57 11.69 -3.67 -3.38
C GLN A 57 10.35 -4.36 -3.58
N SER A 58 10.25 -5.20 -4.61
CA SER A 58 9.02 -5.92 -4.90
C SER A 58 8.63 -6.84 -3.76
N ARG A 59 9.62 -7.55 -3.20
CA ARG A 59 9.36 -8.43 -2.07
C ARG A 59 8.87 -7.64 -0.87
N LYS A 60 9.51 -6.50 -0.61
CA LYS A 60 9.09 -5.65 0.50
C LYS A 60 7.67 -5.12 0.30
N LEU A 61 7.31 -4.76 -0.92
CA LEU A 61 5.97 -4.30 -1.22
C LEU A 61 4.95 -5.40 -0.93
N MET A 62 5.19 -6.59 -1.44
CA MET A 62 4.25 -7.69 -1.24
C MET A 62 4.18 -8.11 0.22
N ASP A 63 5.29 -8.09 0.93
CA ASP A 63 5.29 -8.41 2.37
C ASP A 63 4.50 -7.37 3.16
N THR A 64 4.63 -6.10 2.80
CA THR A 64 3.87 -5.05 3.46
C THR A 64 2.37 -5.22 3.21
N LEU A 65 2.00 -5.52 1.97
CA LEU A 65 0.60 -5.77 1.66
C LEU A 65 0.07 -6.97 2.42
N ARG A 66 0.85 -8.05 2.47
CA ARG A 66 0.44 -9.26 3.19
C ARG A 66 0.24 -8.97 4.67
N THR A 67 1.18 -8.27 5.29
CA THR A 67 1.08 -7.90 6.69
C THR A 67 -0.18 -7.06 6.94
N THR A 68 -0.46 -6.13 6.04
CA THR A 68 -1.62 -5.26 6.15
C THR A 68 -2.91 -6.08 6.04
N VAL A 69 -2.98 -6.97 5.05
CA VAL A 69 -4.17 -7.79 4.84
C VAL A 69 -4.40 -8.71 6.05
N ASP A 70 -3.31 -9.28 6.57
CA ASP A 70 -3.39 -10.16 7.73
C ASP A 70 -3.82 -9.41 8.99
N SER A 71 -3.64 -8.11 9.02
CA SER A 71 -3.91 -7.29 10.19
C SER A 71 -5.18 -6.46 10.06
N LEU A 72 -6.05 -6.76 9.10
CA LEU A 72 -7.24 -5.95 8.88
C LEU A 72 -8.14 -5.85 10.11
N ASP A 73 -8.18 -6.88 10.94
CA ASP A 73 -8.98 -6.85 12.15
C ASP A 73 -8.28 -6.16 13.32
N HIS A 74 -7.02 -5.83 13.15
CA HIS A 74 -6.21 -5.15 14.17
C HIS A 74 -5.43 -4.02 13.53
N PHE A 75 -6.11 -3.28 12.65
CA PHE A 75 -5.44 -2.31 11.78
C PHE A 75 -4.71 -1.22 12.56
N THR A 76 -5.27 -0.79 13.69
CA THR A 76 -4.63 0.26 14.48
C THR A 76 -3.26 -0.15 15.00
N GLU A 77 -3.03 -1.44 15.15
CA GLU A 77 -1.73 -1.92 15.61
C GLU A 77 -0.64 -1.70 14.58
N LEU A 78 -1.03 -1.47 13.33
CA LEU A 78 -0.07 -1.18 12.27
C LEU A 78 0.38 0.27 12.25
N SER A 79 -0.33 1.16 12.94
CA SER A 79 -0.03 2.59 12.85
C SER A 79 1.42 2.93 13.11
N PRO A 80 2.05 2.45 14.18
CA PRO A 80 3.47 2.79 14.40
C PRO A 80 4.37 2.30 13.29
N VAL A 81 4.08 1.11 12.76
CA VAL A 81 4.88 0.52 11.67
C VAL A 81 4.74 1.35 10.41
N LEU A 82 3.49 1.73 10.07
CA LEU A 82 3.23 2.50 8.87
C LEU A 82 3.77 3.92 8.99
N GLU A 83 3.70 4.51 10.20
CA GLU A 83 4.26 5.83 10.42
C GLU A 83 5.77 5.82 10.20
N GLU A 84 6.44 4.80 10.72
CA GLU A 84 7.88 4.69 10.51
C GLU A 84 8.21 4.46 9.04
N LEU A 85 7.39 3.66 8.36
CA LEU A 85 7.57 3.44 6.93
C LEU A 85 7.44 4.76 6.17
N GLY A 86 6.50 5.61 6.58
CA GLY A 86 6.34 6.93 5.98
C GLY A 86 7.57 7.79 6.17
N ARG A 87 8.17 7.77 7.36
CA ARG A 87 9.40 8.53 7.63
C ARG A 87 10.54 8.02 6.74
N LYS A 88 10.64 6.71 6.55
CA LYS A 88 11.67 6.14 5.69
C LYS A 88 11.47 6.55 4.24
N HIS A 89 10.20 6.55 3.79
CA HIS A 89 9.91 6.98 2.41
C HIS A 89 10.31 8.43 2.20
N LEU A 90 10.03 9.30 3.17
CA LEU A 90 10.42 10.70 3.05
C LEU A 90 11.95 10.82 2.97
N ALA A 91 12.66 10.05 3.78
CA ALA A 91 14.12 10.06 3.77
C ALA A 91 14.69 9.63 2.42
N TYR A 92 13.96 8.75 1.71
CA TYR A 92 14.40 8.31 0.37
C TYR A 92 14.01 9.29 -0.72
N GLY A 93 13.25 10.34 -0.40
CA GLY A 93 12.86 11.34 -1.36
C GLY A 93 11.43 11.26 -1.86
N VAL A 94 10.61 10.36 -1.29
CA VAL A 94 9.21 10.24 -1.68
C VAL A 94 8.44 11.44 -1.11
N GLN A 95 7.79 12.18 -2.00
CA GLN A 95 7.01 13.37 -1.63
C GLN A 95 5.53 13.04 -1.52
N ASP A 96 4.77 13.96 -0.91
CA ASP A 96 3.34 13.77 -0.69
C ASP A 96 2.60 13.36 -1.97
N TYR A 97 2.88 14.07 -3.06
CA TYR A 97 2.16 13.85 -4.31
C TYR A 97 2.47 12.49 -4.94
N HIS A 98 3.55 11.85 -4.54
CA HIS A 98 3.89 10.53 -5.05
C HIS A 98 2.92 9.46 -4.54
N TYR A 99 2.33 9.67 -3.36
CA TYR A 99 1.45 8.65 -2.77
C TYR A 99 0.23 8.38 -3.63
N GLU A 100 -0.34 9.44 -4.22
CA GLU A 100 -1.47 9.26 -5.12
C GLU A 100 -1.07 8.49 -6.37
N LYS A 101 0.13 8.78 -6.89
CA LYS A 101 0.65 8.07 -8.06
C LYS A 101 0.87 6.59 -7.73
N LEU A 102 1.46 6.33 -6.58
CA LEU A 102 1.70 4.95 -6.15
C LEU A 102 0.39 4.19 -6.02
N ARG A 103 -0.61 4.80 -5.37
CA ARG A 103 -1.91 4.18 -5.21
C ARG A 103 -2.56 3.89 -6.56
N SER A 104 -2.55 4.88 -7.43
CA SER A 104 -3.13 4.74 -8.76
C SER A 104 -2.46 3.61 -9.54
N ALA A 105 -1.14 3.56 -9.51
CA ALA A 105 -0.40 2.54 -10.24
C ALA A 105 -0.70 1.14 -9.69
N LEU A 106 -0.80 1.02 -8.36
CA LEU A 106 -1.04 -0.28 -7.76
C LEU A 106 -2.46 -0.77 -8.05
N LEU A 107 -3.45 0.11 -7.95
CA LEU A 107 -4.83 -0.27 -8.29
C LEU A 107 -4.92 -0.72 -9.74
N TRP A 108 -4.25 -0.01 -10.63
CA TRP A 108 -4.24 -0.37 -12.04
C TRP A 108 -3.60 -1.75 -12.25
N ALA A 109 -2.47 -1.99 -11.58
CA ALA A 109 -1.76 -3.26 -11.75
C ALA A 109 -2.58 -4.44 -11.25
N ILE A 110 -3.22 -4.29 -10.10
CA ILE A 110 -4.06 -5.35 -9.56
C ILE A 110 -5.22 -5.62 -10.52
N GLY A 111 -5.82 -4.57 -11.04
CA GLY A 111 -6.92 -4.70 -11.98
C GLY A 111 -6.52 -5.42 -13.25
N GLN A 112 -5.33 -5.13 -13.76
CA GLN A 112 -4.83 -5.81 -14.95
C GLN A 112 -4.62 -7.31 -14.69
N ALA A 113 -4.12 -7.63 -13.52
CA ALA A 113 -3.81 -9.02 -13.17
C ALA A 113 -5.07 -9.83 -12.89
N LEU A 114 -6.04 -9.25 -12.21
CA LEU A 114 -7.24 -9.97 -11.78
C LEU A 114 -8.41 -9.89 -12.77
N GLY A 115 -8.38 -8.90 -13.67
CA GLY A 115 -9.44 -8.76 -14.66
C GLY A 115 -10.80 -8.57 -14.02
N LEU A 116 -11.76 -9.38 -14.43
CA LEU A 116 -13.14 -9.24 -13.99
C LEU A 116 -13.33 -9.48 -12.49
N GLU A 117 -12.43 -10.20 -11.88
CA GLU A 117 -12.49 -10.41 -10.43
C GLU A 117 -12.29 -9.11 -9.66
N PHE A 118 -11.56 -8.16 -10.25
CA PHE A 118 -11.34 -6.85 -9.64
C PHE A 118 -12.49 -5.94 -10.02
N ASP A 119 -13.68 -6.27 -9.51
CA ASP A 119 -14.88 -5.53 -9.85
C ASP A 119 -14.91 -4.21 -9.07
N ARG A 120 -15.99 -3.45 -9.29
CA ARG A 120 -16.10 -2.11 -8.70
C ARG A 120 -15.98 -2.11 -7.19
N ASP A 121 -16.66 -3.05 -6.54
CA ASP A 121 -16.66 -3.09 -5.07
C ASP A 121 -15.31 -3.52 -4.52
N THR A 122 -14.67 -4.48 -5.18
CA THR A 122 -13.34 -4.92 -4.78
C THR A 122 -12.32 -3.79 -4.95
N ARG A 123 -12.41 -3.07 -6.08
CA ARG A 123 -11.53 -1.94 -6.32
C ARG A 123 -11.74 -0.85 -5.28
N ALA A 124 -13.00 -0.56 -4.95
CA ALA A 124 -13.30 0.45 -3.95
C ALA A 124 -12.73 0.07 -2.58
N ALA A 125 -12.80 -1.23 -2.23
CA ALA A 125 -12.25 -1.70 -0.97
C ALA A 125 -10.74 -1.49 -0.92
N TRP A 126 -10.04 -1.83 -2.00
CA TRP A 126 -8.60 -1.63 -2.07
C TRP A 126 -8.24 -0.15 -2.04
N ASP A 127 -9.03 0.69 -2.72
CA ASP A 127 -8.78 2.13 -2.72
C ASP A 127 -8.88 2.70 -1.31
N GLU A 128 -9.90 2.28 -0.56
CA GLU A 128 -10.04 2.70 0.83
C GLU A 128 -8.86 2.26 1.67
N LEU A 129 -8.44 1.01 1.51
CA LEU A 129 -7.31 0.48 2.28
C LEU A 129 -6.03 1.24 1.96
N LEU A 130 -5.73 1.41 0.68
CA LEU A 130 -4.50 2.09 0.27
C LEU A 130 -4.51 3.55 0.67
N SER A 131 -5.68 4.19 0.64
CA SER A 131 -5.81 5.57 1.09
C SER A 131 -5.53 5.68 2.58
N ALA A 132 -6.04 4.73 3.37
CA ALA A 132 -5.80 4.73 4.81
C ALA A 132 -4.32 4.53 5.12
N ILE A 133 -3.67 3.60 4.41
CA ILE A 133 -2.25 3.36 4.57
C ILE A 133 -1.46 4.63 4.25
N SER A 134 -1.80 5.26 3.13
CA SER A 134 -1.12 6.49 2.71
C SER A 134 -1.27 7.59 3.75
N SER A 135 -2.47 7.75 4.30
CA SER A 135 -2.71 8.79 5.31
C SER A 135 -1.86 8.57 6.55
N ILE A 136 -1.74 7.33 7.00
CA ILE A 136 -0.94 7.02 8.18
C ILE A 136 0.54 7.27 7.89
N MET A 137 1.00 6.85 6.71
CA MET A 137 2.40 7.06 6.34
C MET A 137 2.72 8.54 6.23
N LEU A 138 1.85 9.33 5.62
CA LEU A 138 2.06 10.76 5.49
C LEU A 138 2.04 11.45 6.84
N ASN A 139 1.16 11.01 7.73
CA ASN A 139 1.11 11.54 9.08
C ASN A 139 2.41 11.27 9.82
N GLY A 140 2.95 10.07 9.68
CA GLY A 140 4.23 9.72 10.29
C GLY A 140 5.37 10.54 9.73
N ALA A 141 5.36 10.76 8.41
CA ALA A 141 6.41 11.53 7.75
C ALA A 141 6.39 12.99 8.19
N ALA A 142 5.20 13.51 8.50
CA ALA A 142 5.05 14.91 8.92
C ALA A 142 5.45 15.12 10.37
N GLN A 143 5.57 14.05 11.16
CA GLN A 143 5.90 14.17 12.56
C GLN A 143 7.38 13.87 12.78
N PRO A 144 8.06 14.65 13.62
CA PRO A 144 9.44 14.32 13.93
C PRO A 144 9.50 12.99 14.64
N ARG A 145 10.56 12.24 14.36
CA ARG A 145 10.78 10.99 15.07
C ARG A 145 10.95 11.29 16.55
N PRO A 146 10.32 10.50 17.42
CA PRO A 146 10.46 10.73 18.85
C PRO A 146 11.92 10.75 19.23
N VAL A 147 12.31 11.76 20.00
CA VAL A 147 13.68 11.87 20.46
C VAL A 147 13.91 10.87 21.54
N CYS A 148 14.93 10.06 21.33
CA CYS A 148 15.30 9.12 22.32
C CYS A 148 16.11 9.87 23.34
N ARG A 149 15.56 10.05 24.50
CA ARG A 149 16.34 10.74 25.45
C ARG A 149 16.98 9.76 26.27
N ASP A 150 18.05 9.54 26.19
CA ASP A 150 18.64 8.58 26.97
C ASP A 150 19.20 8.88 28.12
#